data_ed9bb559f1fdef988dd2d9bf6eeb7dd8
#
_entry.id   ed9bb559f1fdef988dd2d9bf6eeb7dd8
#
_cell.length_a   1.000
_cell.length_b   1.000
_cell.length_c   1.000
_cell.angle_alpha   90.00
_cell.angle_beta   90.00
_cell.angle_gamma   90.00
#
_symmetry.space_group_name_H-M   'P 1'
#
loop_
_entity.id
_entity.type
_entity.pdbx_description
1 polymer ?
#
loop_
_entity_poly.entity_id
_entity_poly.type
_entity_poly.pdbx_seq_one_letter_code
_entity_poly.pdbx_strand_id
1 'polypeptide(L)'
;MSKIHNLRQSAQNVWEARYFGNYGEYSIKLVLDEQLVLKEYSCSCPSDRLPCKHIFFMLDEIKIKKDSLDNVADKNANLVSAILQNISFDELRKFIIDEAKFSEELTRSILLNFSDKLQRNSGENIYSDILRKDFASIEIYEDEDHYQDQYYSVDLDIVEQWFEKASEFAKQENFLDAEAICKAAIEEYAAWLSVIESEIKEYIDCNFQKDFFDLLKIMAKNGRIDKMALYDYCQNEIKKKKYEGLESFDYFNDLAAEFAADIDPAGFIALQTNLLEKNGNASSYKAERILRRLIDFYTATDQKDKVEKLIDENLQIDEFRKLAVEKRIAAANYGDAKEMLNEKLKNCSEWNSKEWKKLLLEIAQKENDTASIRKLTLEFLQKEFSKQYFEIYKSTFSNNKWETAFEDLYKYYADASNTYMIFKFYTAEVLLYENKIELLIEYFDKCRSLELMEKYYGHIAQKFPEKTLELFKKAMDYYAKNNLGREYYEYIAKILKIIQKISGGIQFADNIISEYRITYKTRRAMMEILTQKFH
;
A
#
# COMPACT_ATOMS: atom_id res chain seq x y z
N MET A 1 -29.53 3.66 -28.51
CA MET A 1 -28.26 4.38 -28.25
C MET A 1 -27.72 3.86 -26.92
N SER A 2 -26.49 3.37 -26.90
CA SER A 2 -25.84 2.96 -25.65
C SER A 2 -25.77 4.14 -24.70
N LYS A 3 -26.09 3.91 -23.42
CA LYS A 3 -25.94 4.92 -22.36
C LYS A 3 -24.55 4.89 -21.73
N ILE A 4 -23.70 3.99 -22.21
CA ILE A 4 -22.28 3.87 -21.83
C ILE A 4 -21.46 4.73 -22.76
N HIS A 5 -20.64 5.60 -22.18
CA HIS A 5 -19.75 6.51 -22.89
C HIS A 5 -18.31 6.36 -22.36
N ASN A 6 -17.34 6.70 -23.18
CA ASN A 6 -15.92 6.64 -22.85
C ASN A 6 -15.47 5.27 -22.30
N LEU A 7 -16.01 4.19 -22.90
CA LEU A 7 -15.59 2.83 -22.56
C LEU A 7 -14.16 2.61 -23.04
N ARG A 8 -13.23 2.48 -22.11
CA ARG A 8 -11.80 2.24 -22.35
C ARG A 8 -11.27 1.16 -21.44
N GLN A 9 -10.22 0.51 -21.87
CA GLN A 9 -9.39 -0.33 -21.02
C GLN A 9 -8.28 0.57 -20.46
N SER A 10 -8.29 0.83 -19.15
CA SER A 10 -7.34 1.75 -18.50
C SER A 10 -6.06 1.06 -18.03
N ALA A 11 -6.08 -0.27 -17.90
CA ALA A 11 -4.92 -1.13 -17.64
C ALA A 11 -5.24 -2.57 -18.05
N GLN A 12 -4.27 -3.47 -18.00
CA GLN A 12 -4.51 -4.89 -18.26
C GLN A 12 -5.64 -5.38 -17.33
N ASN A 13 -6.70 -5.91 -17.94
CA ASN A 13 -7.90 -6.41 -17.23
C ASN A 13 -8.75 -5.34 -16.51
N VAL A 14 -8.44 -4.05 -16.60
CA VAL A 14 -9.19 -2.96 -15.97
C VAL A 14 -9.93 -2.15 -17.03
N TRP A 15 -11.24 -2.03 -16.88
CA TRP A 15 -12.11 -1.31 -17.79
C TRP A 15 -12.82 -0.18 -17.06
N GLU A 16 -12.89 0.99 -17.69
CA GLU A 16 -13.56 2.18 -17.18
C GLU A 16 -14.56 2.74 -18.18
N ALA A 17 -15.66 3.27 -17.68
CA ALA A 17 -16.67 3.91 -18.50
C ALA A 17 -17.50 4.90 -17.68
N ARG A 18 -18.24 5.76 -18.39
CA ARG A 18 -19.24 6.65 -17.81
C ARG A 18 -20.63 6.24 -18.30
N TYR A 19 -21.60 6.27 -17.40
CA TYR A 19 -23.00 5.98 -17.70
C TYR A 19 -23.87 7.20 -17.43
N PHE A 20 -24.62 7.66 -18.44
CA PHE A 20 -25.57 8.74 -18.28
C PHE A 20 -26.94 8.20 -17.87
N GLY A 21 -27.27 8.34 -16.60
CA GLY A 21 -28.53 7.95 -16.01
C GLY A 21 -29.50 9.10 -15.86
N ASN A 22 -30.73 8.80 -15.41
CA ASN A 22 -31.79 9.81 -15.22
C ASN A 22 -31.48 10.83 -14.11
N TYR A 23 -30.50 10.55 -13.25
CA TYR A 23 -30.15 11.38 -12.08
C TYR A 23 -28.69 11.90 -12.13
N GLY A 24 -28.00 11.75 -13.27
CA GLY A 24 -26.63 12.23 -13.44
C GLY A 24 -25.70 11.23 -14.13
N GLU A 25 -24.44 11.57 -14.16
CA GLU A 25 -23.36 10.76 -14.71
C GLU A 25 -22.74 9.89 -13.62
N TYR A 26 -22.47 8.62 -13.93
CA TYR A 26 -21.87 7.66 -13.01
C TYR A 26 -20.59 7.08 -13.60
N SER A 27 -19.53 7.05 -12.81
CA SER A 27 -18.28 6.38 -13.15
C SER A 27 -18.39 4.90 -12.81
N ILE A 28 -17.95 4.03 -13.73
CA ILE A 28 -17.96 2.59 -13.54
C ILE A 28 -16.53 2.08 -13.80
N LYS A 29 -16.06 1.21 -12.91
CA LYS A 29 -14.78 0.51 -13.07
C LYS A 29 -15.00 -0.98 -12.86
N LEU A 30 -14.45 -1.81 -13.76
CA LEU A 30 -14.51 -3.27 -13.71
C LEU A 30 -13.11 -3.85 -13.85
N VAL A 31 -12.81 -4.86 -13.05
CA VAL A 31 -11.64 -5.72 -13.22
C VAL A 31 -12.13 -7.09 -13.69
N LEU A 32 -11.67 -7.52 -14.86
CA LEU A 32 -12.09 -8.78 -15.49
C LEU A 32 -10.87 -9.69 -15.62
N ASP A 33 -11.08 -11.02 -15.60
CA ASP A 33 -10.01 -11.93 -16.01
C ASP A 33 -9.97 -12.09 -17.53
N GLU A 34 -9.03 -12.91 -18.03
CA GLU A 34 -8.85 -13.17 -19.46
C GLU A 34 -10.08 -13.77 -20.14
N GLN A 35 -10.96 -14.42 -19.35
CA GLN A 35 -12.23 -15.01 -19.80
C GLN A 35 -13.42 -14.06 -19.63
N LEU A 36 -13.17 -12.77 -19.34
CA LEU A 36 -14.17 -11.76 -19.06
C LEU A 36 -15.07 -12.06 -17.83
N VAL A 37 -14.53 -12.83 -16.87
CA VAL A 37 -15.22 -13.05 -15.60
C VAL A 37 -14.92 -11.88 -14.65
N LEU A 38 -15.97 -11.29 -14.10
CA LEU A 38 -15.90 -10.15 -13.19
C LEU A 38 -15.19 -10.53 -11.87
N LYS A 39 -14.08 -9.89 -11.58
CA LYS A 39 -13.30 -10.06 -10.32
C LYS A 39 -13.60 -8.96 -9.33
N GLU A 40 -13.53 -7.71 -9.77
CA GLU A 40 -13.81 -6.54 -8.95
C GLU A 40 -14.66 -5.54 -9.73
N TYR A 41 -15.41 -4.73 -9.00
CA TYR A 41 -16.25 -3.69 -9.61
C TYR A 41 -16.49 -2.54 -8.66
N SER A 42 -16.67 -1.34 -9.24
CA SER A 42 -17.19 -0.17 -8.55
C SER A 42 -18.13 0.61 -9.46
N CYS A 43 -19.10 1.30 -8.88
CA CYS A 43 -20.00 2.21 -9.59
C CYS A 43 -20.43 3.33 -8.63
N SER A 44 -20.32 4.59 -9.07
CA SER A 44 -20.69 5.75 -8.27
C SER A 44 -22.21 6.02 -8.21
N CYS A 45 -23.04 5.14 -8.75
CA CYS A 45 -24.49 5.31 -8.70
C CYS A 45 -25.05 5.11 -7.28
N PRO A 46 -26.17 5.76 -6.92
CA PRO A 46 -26.76 5.67 -5.59
C PRO A 46 -27.52 4.34 -5.34
N SER A 47 -27.18 3.27 -6.05
CA SER A 47 -27.86 1.98 -5.91
C SER A 47 -27.33 1.20 -4.72
N ASP A 48 -28.21 0.78 -3.83
CA ASP A 48 -27.86 -0.07 -2.67
C ASP A 48 -27.67 -1.55 -3.05
N ARG A 49 -27.94 -1.91 -4.30
CA ARG A 49 -27.74 -3.28 -4.81
C ARG A 49 -26.49 -3.35 -5.66
N LEU A 50 -25.48 -4.03 -5.18
CA LEU A 50 -24.26 -4.31 -5.92
C LEU A 50 -24.17 -5.82 -6.21
N PRO A 51 -23.79 -6.20 -7.42
CA PRO A 51 -23.55 -5.35 -8.60
C PRO A 51 -24.82 -4.68 -9.12
N CYS A 52 -24.74 -3.37 -9.42
CA CYS A 52 -25.88 -2.61 -9.96
C CYS A 52 -26.07 -2.89 -11.47
N LYS A 53 -27.23 -2.49 -12.04
CA LYS A 53 -27.52 -2.67 -13.47
C LYS A 53 -26.47 -2.03 -14.41
N HIS A 54 -25.81 -0.96 -13.98
CA HIS A 54 -24.81 -0.25 -14.78
C HIS A 54 -23.57 -1.10 -15.01
N ILE A 55 -23.18 -1.91 -14.02
CA ILE A 55 -22.08 -2.88 -14.11
C ILE A 55 -22.40 -3.93 -15.18
N PHE A 56 -23.63 -4.47 -15.19
CA PHE A 56 -24.04 -5.44 -16.21
C PHE A 56 -24.10 -4.83 -17.61
N PHE A 57 -24.61 -3.60 -17.76
CA PHE A 57 -24.59 -2.91 -19.05
C PHE A 57 -23.17 -2.69 -19.56
N MET A 58 -22.22 -2.34 -18.71
CA MET A 58 -20.82 -2.20 -19.10
C MET A 58 -20.20 -3.52 -19.50
N LEU A 59 -20.48 -4.61 -18.77
CA LEU A 59 -20.03 -5.96 -19.12
C LEU A 59 -20.53 -6.40 -20.51
N ASP A 60 -21.79 -6.14 -20.80
CA ASP A 60 -22.39 -6.49 -22.10
C ASP A 60 -21.73 -5.69 -23.24
N GLU A 61 -21.48 -4.39 -23.04
CA GLU A 61 -20.79 -3.55 -24.04
C GLU A 61 -19.33 -4.00 -24.26
N ILE A 62 -18.62 -4.38 -23.17
CA ILE A 62 -17.25 -4.94 -23.29
C ILE A 62 -17.25 -6.23 -24.11
N LYS A 63 -18.20 -7.14 -23.86
CA LYS A 63 -18.32 -8.40 -24.63
C LYS A 63 -18.59 -8.12 -26.10
N ILE A 64 -19.56 -7.26 -26.41
CA ILE A 64 -19.89 -6.87 -27.79
C ILE A 64 -18.68 -6.24 -28.48
N LYS A 65 -17.96 -5.36 -27.79
CA LYS A 65 -16.75 -4.70 -28.34
C LYS A 65 -15.65 -5.72 -28.61
N LYS A 66 -15.39 -6.65 -27.68
CA LYS A 66 -14.38 -7.69 -27.84
C LYS A 66 -14.75 -8.67 -28.98
N ASP A 67 -15.98 -9.16 -29.00
CA ASP A 67 -16.48 -10.04 -30.06
C ASP A 67 -16.39 -9.39 -31.45
N SER A 68 -16.64 -8.07 -31.54
CA SER A 68 -16.53 -7.33 -32.79
C SER A 68 -15.07 -7.13 -33.23
N LEU A 69 -14.16 -6.88 -32.28
CA LEU A 69 -12.72 -6.73 -32.55
C LEU A 69 -12.08 -8.08 -32.94
N ASP A 70 -12.40 -9.15 -32.22
CA ASP A 70 -11.91 -10.51 -32.52
C ASP A 70 -12.39 -10.98 -33.91
N ASN A 71 -13.65 -10.73 -34.27
CA ASN A 71 -14.17 -11.06 -35.60
C ASN A 71 -13.51 -10.27 -36.74
N VAL A 72 -13.14 -9.00 -36.51
CA VAL A 72 -12.44 -8.17 -37.51
C VAL A 72 -10.96 -8.58 -37.58
N ALA A 73 -10.34 -8.82 -36.42
CA ALA A 73 -8.94 -9.30 -36.35
C ALA A 73 -8.77 -10.66 -37.07
N ASP A 74 -9.66 -11.62 -36.78
CA ASP A 74 -9.66 -12.94 -37.42
C ASP A 74 -9.90 -12.86 -38.94
N LYS A 75 -10.79 -12.01 -39.41
CA LYS A 75 -10.99 -11.80 -40.84
C LYS A 75 -9.77 -11.21 -41.52
N ASN A 76 -9.17 -10.20 -40.90
CA ASN A 76 -7.96 -9.57 -41.46
C ASN A 76 -6.77 -10.54 -41.40
N ALA A 77 -6.58 -11.30 -40.34
CA ALA A 77 -5.57 -12.32 -40.20
C ALA A 77 -5.71 -13.41 -41.29
N ASN A 78 -6.93 -13.85 -41.58
CA ASN A 78 -7.22 -14.83 -42.61
C ASN A 78 -6.92 -14.28 -44.02
N LEU A 79 -7.26 -13.02 -44.32
CA LEU A 79 -6.92 -12.37 -45.59
C LEU A 79 -5.42 -12.18 -45.76
N VAL A 80 -4.73 -11.72 -44.74
CA VAL A 80 -3.27 -11.58 -44.73
C VAL A 80 -2.61 -12.94 -44.93
N SER A 81 -3.05 -13.98 -44.23
CA SER A 81 -2.54 -15.34 -44.40
C SER A 81 -2.70 -15.86 -45.83
N ALA A 82 -3.86 -15.63 -46.47
CA ALA A 82 -4.11 -16.01 -47.83
C ALA A 82 -3.21 -15.28 -48.84
N ILE A 83 -2.93 -13.99 -48.59
CA ILE A 83 -2.00 -13.20 -49.40
C ILE A 83 -0.57 -13.72 -49.24
N LEU A 84 -0.13 -13.95 -47.98
CA LEU A 84 1.21 -14.42 -47.65
C LEU A 84 1.55 -15.78 -48.28
N GLN A 85 0.54 -16.63 -48.52
CA GLN A 85 0.73 -17.92 -49.26
C GLN A 85 1.04 -17.75 -50.76
N ASN A 86 0.72 -16.58 -51.33
CA ASN A 86 0.82 -16.34 -52.77
C ASN A 86 1.92 -15.34 -53.17
N ILE A 87 2.57 -14.69 -52.20
CA ILE A 87 3.71 -13.79 -52.45
C ILE A 87 5.04 -14.50 -52.20
N SER A 88 6.07 -14.14 -52.96
CA SER A 88 7.42 -14.65 -52.74
C SER A 88 8.05 -14.05 -51.47
N PHE A 89 9.00 -14.78 -50.89
CA PHE A 89 9.75 -14.29 -49.72
C PHE A 89 10.50 -12.98 -50.04
N ASP A 90 10.99 -12.80 -51.24
CA ASP A 90 11.69 -11.57 -51.64
C ASP A 90 10.74 -10.37 -51.76
N GLU A 91 9.52 -10.58 -52.27
CA GLU A 91 8.49 -9.54 -52.31
C GLU A 91 8.07 -9.12 -50.89
N LEU A 92 7.84 -10.09 -49.98
CA LEU A 92 7.52 -9.84 -48.60
C LEU A 92 8.66 -9.08 -47.89
N ARG A 93 9.89 -9.53 -48.05
CA ARG A 93 11.08 -8.90 -47.49
C ARG A 93 11.23 -7.45 -47.94
N LYS A 94 11.05 -7.21 -49.25
CA LYS A 94 11.11 -5.87 -49.83
C LYS A 94 10.01 -4.97 -49.23
N PHE A 95 8.79 -5.48 -49.19
CA PHE A 95 7.66 -4.76 -48.61
C PHE A 95 7.93 -4.38 -47.16
N ILE A 96 8.35 -5.32 -46.31
CA ILE A 96 8.65 -5.06 -44.88
C ILE A 96 9.77 -4.00 -44.75
N ILE A 97 10.83 -4.06 -45.53
CA ILE A 97 11.93 -3.08 -45.52
C ILE A 97 11.44 -1.70 -45.95
N ASP A 98 10.57 -1.63 -46.94
CA ASP A 98 10.06 -0.35 -47.43
C ASP A 98 9.06 0.28 -46.46
N GLU A 99 8.16 -0.49 -45.84
CA GLU A 99 7.22 -0.01 -44.81
C GLU A 99 7.94 0.41 -43.53
N ALA A 100 8.97 -0.34 -43.11
CA ALA A 100 9.75 -0.01 -41.93
C ALA A 100 10.46 1.34 -42.01
N LYS A 101 10.68 1.89 -43.23
CA LYS A 101 11.23 3.27 -43.38
C LYS A 101 10.27 4.36 -42.94
N PHE A 102 8.97 4.06 -42.94
CA PHE A 102 7.89 5.02 -42.68
C PHE A 102 7.07 4.70 -41.43
N SER A 103 7.21 3.51 -40.86
CA SER A 103 6.50 3.05 -39.67
C SER A 103 7.49 2.74 -38.55
N GLU A 104 7.55 3.62 -37.58
CA GLU A 104 8.36 3.41 -36.35
C GLU A 104 7.85 2.19 -35.58
N GLU A 105 6.53 2.00 -35.49
CA GLU A 105 5.90 0.87 -34.84
C GLU A 105 6.30 -0.49 -35.49
N LEU A 106 6.28 -0.57 -36.82
CA LEU A 106 6.72 -1.78 -37.52
C LEU A 106 8.22 -2.03 -37.31
N THR A 107 9.04 -0.99 -37.40
CA THR A 107 10.48 -1.09 -37.16
C THR A 107 10.75 -1.62 -35.76
N ARG A 108 10.10 -1.05 -34.76
CA ARG A 108 10.18 -1.49 -33.37
C ARG A 108 9.73 -2.94 -33.16
N SER A 109 8.60 -3.32 -33.75
CA SER A 109 8.09 -4.70 -33.68
C SER A 109 9.09 -5.71 -34.29
N ILE A 110 9.71 -5.37 -35.42
CA ILE A 110 10.74 -6.21 -36.02
C ILE A 110 11.96 -6.33 -35.10
N LEU A 111 12.42 -5.22 -34.54
CA LEU A 111 13.59 -5.20 -33.66
C LEU A 111 13.33 -5.97 -32.36
N LEU A 112 12.17 -5.80 -31.76
CA LEU A 112 11.77 -6.56 -30.56
C LEU A 112 11.76 -8.07 -30.80
N ASN A 113 11.27 -8.50 -31.97
CA ASN A 113 11.10 -9.93 -32.26
C ASN A 113 12.33 -10.63 -32.86
N PHE A 114 13.21 -9.88 -33.54
CA PHE A 114 14.29 -10.45 -34.35
C PHE A 114 15.67 -9.82 -34.11
N SER A 115 15.86 -9.04 -33.07
CA SER A 115 17.14 -8.40 -32.76
C SER A 115 18.28 -9.41 -32.54
N ASP A 116 17.97 -10.60 -32.05
CA ASP A 116 18.91 -11.72 -31.89
C ASP A 116 19.52 -12.21 -33.20
N LYS A 117 18.91 -11.85 -34.34
CA LYS A 117 19.39 -12.22 -35.70
C LYS A 117 20.38 -11.19 -36.27
N LEU A 118 20.59 -10.06 -35.61
CA LEU A 118 21.55 -9.07 -36.05
C LEU A 118 22.99 -9.54 -35.80
N GLN A 119 23.84 -9.42 -36.84
CA GLN A 119 25.29 -9.62 -36.66
C GLN A 119 25.85 -8.49 -35.81
N ARG A 120 26.47 -8.82 -34.68
CA ARG A 120 27.03 -7.83 -33.76
C ARG A 120 28.44 -7.46 -34.18
N ASN A 121 28.68 -6.16 -34.32
CA ASN A 121 30.03 -5.63 -34.26
C ASN A 121 30.46 -5.55 -32.79
N SER A 122 31.67 -6.01 -32.46
CA SER A 122 32.18 -6.02 -31.11
C SER A 122 32.21 -4.58 -30.55
N GLY A 123 31.33 -4.27 -29.58
CA GLY A 123 31.38 -3.04 -28.80
C GLY A 123 30.16 -2.12 -28.88
N GLU A 124 29.21 -2.30 -29.80
CA GLU A 124 28.00 -1.49 -29.86
C GLU A 124 26.81 -2.25 -29.26
N ASN A 125 26.13 -1.62 -28.29
CA ASN A 125 24.85 -2.13 -27.80
C ASN A 125 23.73 -1.64 -28.73
N ILE A 126 23.28 -2.53 -29.63
CA ILE A 126 22.25 -2.24 -30.62
C ILE A 126 20.92 -1.78 -29.99
N TYR A 127 20.68 -2.12 -28.73
CA TYR A 127 19.45 -1.78 -28.03
C TYR A 127 19.43 -0.34 -27.53
N SER A 128 20.61 0.29 -27.31
CA SER A 128 20.67 1.66 -26.78
C SER A 128 20.00 2.67 -27.68
N ASP A 129 20.24 2.60 -29.02
CA ASP A 129 19.64 3.54 -29.95
C ASP A 129 18.12 3.37 -30.08
N ILE A 130 17.64 2.15 -29.94
CA ILE A 130 16.21 1.84 -30.01
C ILE A 130 15.53 2.33 -28.73
N LEU A 131 16.05 1.95 -27.56
CA LEU A 131 15.53 2.37 -26.27
C LEU A 131 15.56 3.90 -26.08
N ARG A 132 16.61 4.57 -26.60
CA ARG A 132 16.66 6.03 -26.58
C ARG A 132 15.50 6.67 -27.34
N LYS A 133 15.12 6.11 -28.50
CA LYS A 133 13.95 6.57 -29.25
C LYS A 133 12.65 6.27 -28.54
N ASP A 134 12.52 5.08 -27.96
CA ASP A 134 11.34 4.69 -27.21
C ASP A 134 11.16 5.61 -26.00
N PHE A 135 12.20 5.89 -25.22
CA PHE A 135 12.15 6.86 -24.13
C PHE A 135 11.81 8.28 -24.59
N ALA A 136 12.36 8.71 -25.74
CA ALA A 136 12.05 10.02 -26.31
C ALA A 136 10.60 10.15 -26.80
N SER A 137 9.91 9.03 -27.07
CA SER A 137 8.51 8.99 -27.50
C SER A 137 7.50 8.93 -26.35
N ILE A 138 7.96 8.81 -25.10
CA ILE A 138 7.08 8.77 -23.93
C ILE A 138 6.34 10.08 -23.78
N GLU A 139 5.02 10.02 -23.75
CA GLU A 139 4.16 11.15 -23.50
C GLU A 139 3.95 11.33 -21.99
N ILE A 140 4.02 12.58 -21.56
CA ILE A 140 3.76 12.99 -20.18
C ILE A 140 2.47 13.77 -20.18
N TYR A 141 1.49 13.28 -19.45
CA TYR A 141 0.17 13.89 -19.34
C TYR A 141 0.07 14.68 -18.04
N GLU A 142 -0.43 15.90 -18.15
CA GLU A 142 -0.76 16.75 -17.00
C GLU A 142 -2.25 16.60 -16.72
N ASP A 143 -2.61 16.14 -15.52
CA ASP A 143 -3.99 16.02 -15.06
C ASP A 143 -4.24 17.04 -13.93
N GLU A 144 -5.32 17.82 -14.04
CA GLU A 144 -5.78 18.72 -12.98
C GLU A 144 -6.85 18.00 -12.14
N ASP A 145 -6.60 17.79 -10.84
CA ASP A 145 -7.62 17.30 -9.93
C ASP A 145 -8.47 18.46 -9.37
N HIS A 146 -9.67 18.12 -8.83
CA HIS A 146 -10.64 19.06 -8.25
C HIS A 146 -10.09 19.92 -7.09
N TYR A 147 -8.90 19.61 -6.58
CA TYR A 147 -8.20 20.35 -5.51
C TYR A 147 -7.11 21.30 -5.99
N GLN A 148 -6.93 21.52 -7.31
CA GLN A 148 -5.88 22.35 -7.92
C GLN A 148 -4.45 21.82 -7.71
N ASP A 149 -4.28 20.54 -7.34
CA ASP A 149 -2.97 19.90 -7.35
C ASP A 149 -2.69 19.37 -8.76
N GLN A 150 -1.54 19.71 -9.33
CA GLN A 150 -1.08 19.20 -10.61
C GLN A 150 -0.55 17.78 -10.42
N TYR A 151 -1.09 16.83 -11.17
CA TYR A 151 -0.59 15.45 -11.21
C TYR A 151 -0.07 15.15 -12.61
N TYR A 152 1.05 14.44 -12.66
CA TYR A 152 1.61 13.97 -13.92
C TYR A 152 1.44 12.45 -14.02
N SER A 153 0.98 11.97 -15.16
CA SER A 153 0.97 10.54 -15.50
C SER A 153 1.92 10.29 -16.65
N VAL A 154 2.69 9.21 -16.55
CA VAL A 154 3.69 8.80 -17.53
C VAL A 154 3.39 7.39 -17.98
N ASP A 155 3.23 7.20 -19.29
CA ASP A 155 2.98 5.88 -19.86
C ASP A 155 4.31 5.19 -20.19
N LEU A 156 4.68 4.22 -19.38
CA LEU A 156 5.90 3.42 -19.56
C LEU A 156 5.68 2.09 -20.31
N ASP A 157 4.47 1.80 -20.76
CA ASP A 157 4.12 0.52 -21.43
C ASP A 157 5.08 0.18 -22.57
N ILE A 158 5.54 1.20 -23.31
CA ILE A 158 6.48 1.01 -24.42
C ILE A 158 7.83 0.46 -23.96
N VAL A 159 8.24 0.80 -22.73
CA VAL A 159 9.55 0.41 -22.19
C VAL A 159 9.44 -0.88 -21.37
N GLU A 160 8.27 -1.15 -20.78
CA GLU A 160 7.99 -2.41 -20.08
C GLU A 160 8.10 -3.62 -21.00
N GLN A 161 7.73 -3.47 -22.28
CA GLN A 161 7.90 -4.52 -23.29
C GLN A 161 9.37 -4.95 -23.45
N TRP A 162 10.33 -4.08 -23.18
CA TRP A 162 11.75 -4.43 -23.21
C TRP A 162 12.16 -5.31 -22.03
N PHE A 163 11.54 -5.12 -20.87
CA PHE A 163 11.75 -6.03 -19.74
C PHE A 163 11.17 -7.42 -20.02
N GLU A 164 9.97 -7.48 -20.60
CA GLU A 164 9.38 -8.74 -21.04
C GLU A 164 10.30 -9.45 -22.04
N LYS A 165 10.86 -8.70 -23.00
CA LYS A 165 11.78 -9.25 -24.01
C LYS A 165 13.10 -9.72 -23.40
N ALA A 166 13.70 -8.96 -22.49
CA ALA A 166 14.90 -9.38 -21.76
C ALA A 166 14.64 -10.67 -20.97
N SER A 167 13.48 -10.76 -20.31
CA SER A 167 13.05 -11.94 -19.56
C SER A 167 12.81 -13.15 -20.45
N GLU A 168 12.23 -12.94 -21.65
CA GLU A 168 12.06 -13.99 -22.67
C GLU A 168 13.40 -14.53 -23.14
N PHE A 169 14.34 -13.66 -23.50
CA PHE A 169 15.69 -14.07 -23.89
C PHE A 169 16.42 -14.82 -22.78
N ALA A 170 16.29 -14.39 -21.53
CA ALA A 170 16.86 -15.11 -20.41
C ALA A 170 16.25 -16.52 -20.23
N LYS A 171 14.94 -16.69 -20.45
CA LYS A 171 14.27 -18.00 -20.45
C LYS A 171 14.69 -18.89 -21.61
N GLN A 172 15.02 -18.30 -22.76
CA GLN A 172 15.53 -18.99 -23.95
C GLN A 172 17.05 -19.25 -23.89
N GLU A 173 17.69 -18.98 -22.76
CA GLU A 173 19.14 -19.09 -22.55
C GLU A 173 19.97 -18.14 -23.44
N ASN A 174 19.36 -17.12 -24.02
CA ASN A 174 20.03 -16.05 -24.74
C ASN A 174 20.44 -14.92 -23.79
N PHE A 175 21.39 -15.21 -22.91
CA PHE A 175 21.79 -14.30 -21.83
C PHE A 175 22.54 -13.07 -22.36
N LEU A 176 23.17 -13.14 -23.52
CA LEU A 176 23.86 -12.00 -24.11
C LEU A 176 22.89 -10.88 -24.50
N ASP A 177 21.78 -11.23 -25.13
CA ASP A 177 20.75 -10.24 -25.49
C ASP A 177 19.98 -9.75 -24.26
N ALA A 178 19.65 -10.65 -23.32
CA ALA A 178 19.02 -10.27 -22.06
C ALA A 178 19.87 -9.25 -21.28
N GLU A 179 21.17 -9.49 -21.13
CA GLU A 179 22.11 -8.59 -20.48
C GLU A 179 22.24 -7.24 -21.21
N ALA A 180 22.34 -7.29 -22.54
CA ALA A 180 22.47 -6.09 -23.38
C ALA A 180 21.23 -5.18 -23.29
N ILE A 181 20.03 -5.75 -23.29
CA ILE A 181 18.77 -5.00 -23.12
C ILE A 181 18.74 -4.39 -21.71
N CYS A 182 19.03 -5.15 -20.65
CA CYS A 182 19.01 -4.63 -19.29
C CYS A 182 19.95 -3.44 -19.13
N LYS A 183 21.19 -3.55 -19.61
CA LYS A 183 22.17 -2.45 -19.54
C LYS A 183 21.71 -1.23 -20.33
N ALA A 184 21.22 -1.42 -21.55
CA ALA A 184 20.72 -0.32 -22.38
C ALA A 184 19.50 0.36 -21.74
N ALA A 185 18.53 -0.40 -21.22
CA ALA A 185 17.35 0.15 -20.55
C ALA A 185 17.73 1.01 -19.34
N ILE A 186 18.63 0.54 -18.49
CA ILE A 186 19.12 1.29 -17.31
C ILE A 186 19.82 2.59 -17.74
N GLU A 187 20.68 2.51 -18.77
CA GLU A 187 21.48 3.65 -19.21
C GLU A 187 20.65 4.73 -19.91
N GLU A 188 19.74 4.34 -20.80
CA GLU A 188 18.90 5.27 -21.56
C GLU A 188 17.80 5.85 -20.70
N TYR A 189 17.23 5.10 -19.74
CA TYR A 189 16.31 5.65 -18.75
C TYR A 189 16.96 6.75 -17.92
N ALA A 190 18.18 6.53 -17.42
CA ALA A 190 18.89 7.57 -16.66
C ALA A 190 19.20 8.80 -17.53
N ALA A 191 19.53 8.60 -18.81
CA ALA A 191 19.73 9.69 -19.75
C ALA A 191 18.43 10.47 -20.00
N TRP A 192 17.31 9.78 -20.19
CA TRP A 192 15.99 10.39 -20.35
C TRP A 192 15.57 11.17 -19.09
N LEU A 193 15.71 10.58 -17.89
CA LEU A 193 15.42 11.29 -16.64
C LEU A 193 16.28 12.55 -16.46
N SER A 194 17.51 12.57 -16.99
CA SER A 194 18.38 13.74 -16.82
C SER A 194 17.83 15.01 -17.49
N VAL A 195 16.98 14.86 -18.51
CA VAL A 195 16.37 15.98 -19.27
C VAL A 195 14.95 16.31 -18.85
N ILE A 196 14.32 15.49 -18.00
CA ILE A 196 12.98 15.72 -17.45
C ILE A 196 13.03 16.76 -16.32
N GLU A 197 12.01 17.59 -16.22
CA GLU A 197 11.88 18.60 -15.16
C GLU A 197 11.76 17.93 -13.77
N SER A 198 12.34 18.59 -12.75
CA SER A 198 12.42 17.99 -11.40
C SER A 198 11.05 17.70 -10.77
N GLU A 199 10.06 18.55 -11.08
CA GLU A 199 8.69 18.41 -10.59
C GLU A 199 7.99 17.15 -11.13
N ILE A 200 8.25 16.83 -12.39
CA ILE A 200 7.67 15.64 -13.04
C ILE A 200 8.33 14.35 -12.54
N LYS A 201 9.63 14.39 -12.21
CA LYS A 201 10.38 13.20 -11.75
C LYS A 201 9.77 12.53 -10.51
N GLU A 202 9.09 13.30 -9.65
CA GLU A 202 8.46 12.77 -8.44
C GLU A 202 7.28 11.83 -8.74
N TYR A 203 6.69 11.96 -9.94
CA TYR A 203 5.56 11.13 -10.38
C TYR A 203 5.97 9.93 -11.25
N ILE A 204 7.23 9.85 -11.64
CA ILE A 204 7.72 8.73 -12.46
C ILE A 204 8.02 7.55 -11.54
N ASP A 205 7.46 6.38 -11.85
CA ASP A 205 7.71 5.16 -11.08
C ASP A 205 9.18 4.74 -11.15
N CYS A 206 9.88 4.93 -10.04
CA CYS A 206 11.28 4.57 -9.89
C CYS A 206 11.52 3.06 -9.90
N ASN A 207 10.49 2.23 -9.69
CA ASN A 207 10.63 0.77 -9.63
C ASN A 207 10.91 0.15 -10.99
N PHE A 208 10.59 0.85 -12.09
CA PHE A 208 10.85 0.38 -13.45
C PHE A 208 12.28 -0.16 -13.65
N GLN A 209 13.30 0.56 -13.18
CA GLN A 209 14.69 0.12 -13.33
C GLN A 209 15.02 -1.11 -12.50
N LYS A 210 14.39 -1.25 -11.33
CA LYS A 210 14.69 -2.31 -10.38
C LYS A 210 14.59 -3.69 -11.01
N ASP A 211 13.60 -3.92 -11.84
CA ASP A 211 13.37 -5.21 -12.49
C ASP A 211 14.53 -5.61 -13.40
N PHE A 212 15.12 -4.67 -14.13
CA PHE A 212 16.31 -4.92 -14.95
C PHE A 212 17.56 -5.23 -14.11
N PHE A 213 17.75 -4.53 -12.99
CA PHE A 213 18.82 -4.83 -12.04
C PHE A 213 18.63 -6.19 -11.39
N ASP A 214 17.42 -6.55 -11.01
CA ASP A 214 17.11 -7.85 -10.42
C ASP A 214 17.34 -8.99 -11.43
N LEU A 215 17.01 -8.80 -12.70
CA LEU A 215 17.29 -9.77 -13.75
C LEU A 215 18.81 -9.98 -13.95
N LEU A 216 19.60 -8.90 -14.03
CA LEU A 216 21.07 -8.97 -14.09
C LEU A 216 21.63 -9.74 -12.89
N LYS A 217 21.16 -9.43 -11.68
CA LYS A 217 21.55 -10.10 -10.44
C LYS A 217 21.27 -11.61 -10.49
N ILE A 218 20.07 -11.99 -10.92
CA ILE A 218 19.65 -13.40 -11.03
C ILE A 218 20.53 -14.13 -12.04
N MET A 219 20.77 -13.55 -13.22
CA MET A 219 21.62 -14.17 -14.25
C MET A 219 23.05 -14.36 -13.76
N ALA A 220 23.61 -13.37 -13.08
CA ALA A 220 24.97 -13.45 -12.51
C ALA A 220 25.06 -14.48 -11.38
N LYS A 221 24.12 -14.50 -10.44
CA LYS A 221 24.09 -15.50 -9.34
C LYS A 221 24.01 -16.94 -9.88
N ASN A 222 23.29 -17.14 -10.97
CA ASN A 222 23.16 -18.46 -11.60
C ASN A 222 24.34 -18.80 -12.54
N GLY A 223 25.38 -17.97 -12.62
CA GLY A 223 26.54 -18.19 -13.49
C GLY A 223 26.22 -18.12 -15.00
N ARG A 224 25.16 -17.40 -15.36
CA ARG A 224 24.72 -17.23 -16.76
C ARG A 224 25.40 -16.06 -17.46
N ILE A 225 25.83 -15.07 -16.69
CA ILE A 225 26.68 -13.96 -17.13
C ILE A 225 27.90 -13.83 -16.22
N ASP A 226 28.94 -13.19 -16.71
CA ASP A 226 30.20 -13.03 -15.98
C ASP A 226 30.02 -12.02 -14.82
N LYS A 227 30.20 -12.52 -13.60
CA LYS A 227 30.08 -11.73 -12.35
C LYS A 227 31.12 -10.61 -12.28
N MET A 228 32.37 -10.87 -12.71
CA MET A 228 33.45 -9.89 -12.68
C MET A 228 33.16 -8.76 -13.67
N ALA A 229 32.79 -9.11 -14.89
CA ALA A 229 32.42 -8.12 -15.91
C ALA A 229 31.21 -7.27 -15.48
N LEU A 230 30.20 -7.87 -14.81
CA LEU A 230 29.06 -7.14 -14.26
C LEU A 230 29.46 -6.22 -13.09
N TYR A 231 30.34 -6.70 -12.20
CA TYR A 231 30.89 -5.89 -11.12
C TYR A 231 31.64 -4.67 -11.65
N ASP A 232 32.56 -4.88 -12.60
CA ASP A 232 33.33 -3.81 -13.25
C ASP A 232 32.42 -2.82 -13.96
N TYR A 233 31.37 -3.31 -14.62
CA TYR A 233 30.35 -2.46 -15.23
C TYR A 233 29.71 -1.55 -14.17
N CYS A 234 29.20 -2.12 -13.07
CA CYS A 234 28.61 -1.33 -11.98
C CYS A 234 29.58 -0.29 -11.42
N GLN A 235 30.84 -0.68 -11.16
CA GLN A 235 31.88 0.22 -10.64
C GLN A 235 32.19 1.38 -11.60
N ASN A 236 32.10 1.15 -12.91
CA ASN A 236 32.30 2.19 -13.92
C ASN A 236 31.09 3.11 -14.04
N GLU A 237 29.87 2.57 -13.96
CA GLU A 237 28.65 3.38 -14.03
C GLU A 237 28.50 4.28 -12.80
N ILE A 238 28.80 3.81 -11.59
CA ILE A 238 28.76 4.60 -10.35
C ILE A 238 29.61 5.88 -10.44
N LYS A 239 30.69 5.86 -11.21
CA LYS A 239 31.58 7.04 -11.39
C LYS A 239 31.02 8.09 -12.35
N LYS A 240 29.98 7.76 -13.12
CA LYS A 240 29.41 8.67 -14.12
C LYS A 240 28.44 9.65 -13.47
N LYS A 241 28.63 10.95 -13.71
CA LYS A 241 27.79 12.02 -13.15
C LYS A 241 26.30 11.92 -13.54
N LYS A 242 25.98 11.26 -14.65
CA LYS A 242 24.59 11.13 -15.12
C LYS A 242 23.66 10.41 -14.14
N TYR A 243 24.20 9.63 -13.20
CA TYR A 243 23.42 8.92 -12.18
C TYR A 243 23.33 9.67 -10.84
N GLU A 244 24.02 10.80 -10.71
CA GLU A 244 24.04 11.55 -9.46
C GLU A 244 22.64 12.09 -9.11
N GLY A 245 22.10 11.64 -7.98
CA GLY A 245 20.76 12.00 -7.54
C GLY A 245 19.64 11.11 -8.09
N LEU A 246 19.94 10.13 -8.93
CA LEU A 246 19.00 9.12 -9.40
C LEU A 246 19.10 7.84 -8.57
N GLU A 247 18.01 7.10 -8.47
CA GLU A 247 17.99 5.80 -7.78
C GLU A 247 18.87 4.74 -8.46
N SER A 248 19.09 4.87 -9.77
CA SER A 248 20.04 4.02 -10.51
C SER A 248 21.41 3.98 -9.85
N PHE A 249 21.87 5.09 -9.27
CA PHE A 249 23.12 5.15 -8.54
C PHE A 249 23.14 4.15 -7.39
N ASP A 250 22.06 4.07 -6.67
CA ASP A 250 21.92 3.16 -5.55
C ASP A 250 21.80 1.71 -6.00
N TYR A 251 21.01 1.45 -7.06
CA TYR A 251 20.89 0.10 -7.63
C TYR A 251 22.20 -0.45 -8.16
N PHE A 252 23.05 0.37 -8.79
CA PHE A 252 24.41 -0.04 -9.18
C PHE A 252 25.27 -0.41 -7.98
N ASN A 253 25.20 0.38 -6.90
CA ASN A 253 25.93 0.07 -5.66
C ASN A 253 25.43 -1.20 -5.00
N ASP A 254 24.10 -1.42 -4.97
CA ASP A 254 23.47 -2.60 -4.40
C ASP A 254 23.83 -3.86 -5.20
N LEU A 255 23.83 -3.77 -6.53
CA LEU A 255 24.24 -4.88 -7.40
C LEU A 255 25.73 -5.19 -7.27
N ALA A 256 26.60 -4.17 -7.16
CA ALA A 256 28.02 -4.37 -6.92
C ALA A 256 28.28 -5.02 -5.55
N ALA A 257 27.55 -4.61 -4.51
CA ALA A 257 27.67 -5.17 -3.16
C ALA A 257 27.44 -6.68 -3.11
N GLU A 258 26.53 -7.21 -3.95
CA GLU A 258 26.22 -8.65 -4.03
C GLU A 258 27.43 -9.53 -4.39
N PHE A 259 28.38 -8.98 -5.13
CA PHE A 259 29.55 -9.74 -5.62
C PHE A 259 30.88 -9.25 -5.04
N ALA A 260 30.86 -8.13 -4.31
CA ALA A 260 32.07 -7.47 -3.81
C ALA A 260 32.91 -8.35 -2.91
N ALA A 261 32.30 -9.21 -2.09
CA ALA A 261 33.00 -10.09 -1.17
C ALA A 261 33.92 -11.09 -1.91
N ASP A 262 33.51 -11.56 -3.06
CA ASP A 262 34.21 -12.55 -3.86
C ASP A 262 35.21 -11.92 -4.85
N ILE A 263 34.93 -10.69 -5.32
CA ILE A 263 35.65 -10.07 -6.44
C ILE A 263 36.71 -9.07 -5.94
N ASP A 264 36.26 -8.01 -5.26
CA ASP A 264 37.14 -6.93 -4.78
C ASP A 264 36.64 -6.33 -3.45
N PRO A 265 36.82 -7.05 -2.34
CA PRO A 265 36.42 -6.56 -1.01
C PRO A 265 37.03 -5.21 -0.63
N ALA A 266 38.29 -5.00 -0.98
CA ALA A 266 39.02 -3.79 -0.58
C ALA A 266 38.56 -2.56 -1.37
N GLY A 267 38.42 -2.70 -2.68
CA GLY A 267 37.91 -1.62 -3.56
C GLY A 267 36.48 -1.23 -3.22
N PHE A 268 35.62 -2.20 -2.93
CA PHE A 268 34.25 -1.92 -2.49
C PHE A 268 34.21 -1.09 -1.20
N ILE A 269 34.95 -1.52 -0.15
CA ILE A 269 35.02 -0.79 1.12
C ILE A 269 35.56 0.63 0.89
N ALA A 270 36.62 0.77 0.11
CA ALA A 270 37.22 2.07 -0.19
C ALA A 270 36.24 2.99 -0.92
N LEU A 271 35.45 2.46 -1.88
CA LEU A 271 34.42 3.22 -2.60
C LEU A 271 33.33 3.69 -1.64
N GLN A 272 32.74 2.78 -0.85
CA GLN A 272 31.65 3.13 0.07
C GLN A 272 32.13 4.14 1.13
N THR A 273 33.35 4.00 1.66
CA THR A 273 33.94 4.95 2.61
C THR A 273 34.12 6.33 1.98
N ASN A 274 34.63 6.42 0.75
CA ASN A 274 34.77 7.68 0.03
C ASN A 274 33.42 8.35 -0.24
N LEU A 275 32.40 7.56 -0.60
CA LEU A 275 31.01 8.04 -0.78
C LEU A 275 30.45 8.59 0.54
N LEU A 276 30.71 7.92 1.66
CA LEU A 276 30.27 8.37 2.98
C LEU A 276 30.95 9.70 3.37
N GLU A 277 32.24 9.83 3.16
CA GLU A 277 33.00 11.06 3.42
C GLU A 277 32.49 12.24 2.59
N LYS A 278 32.18 12.02 1.31
CA LYS A 278 31.62 13.05 0.43
C LYS A 278 30.23 13.53 0.81
N ASN A 279 29.40 12.66 1.38
CA ASN A 279 28.05 13.01 1.79
C ASN A 279 27.99 13.75 3.14
N GLY A 280 29.07 13.82 3.91
CA GLY A 280 29.36 14.74 5.04
C GLY A 280 28.38 14.75 6.22
N ASN A 281 27.17 14.20 6.09
CA ASN A 281 26.16 14.17 7.13
C ASN A 281 25.60 12.75 7.28
N ALA A 282 26.05 12.07 8.33
CA ALA A 282 25.63 10.70 8.64
C ALA A 282 24.11 10.51 8.85
N SER A 283 23.38 11.61 9.02
CA SER A 283 21.91 11.58 9.16
C SER A 283 21.17 11.70 7.82
N SER A 284 21.88 11.83 6.69
CA SER A 284 21.22 11.86 5.39
C SER A 284 20.78 10.47 4.94
N TYR A 285 19.68 10.38 4.24
CA TYR A 285 19.19 9.13 3.63
C TYR A 285 20.28 8.42 2.79
N LYS A 286 21.10 9.19 2.07
CA LYS A 286 22.22 8.64 1.27
C LYS A 286 23.30 8.01 2.14
N ALA A 287 23.68 8.66 3.22
CA ALA A 287 24.67 8.11 4.16
C ALA A 287 24.14 6.83 4.84
N GLU A 288 22.87 6.81 5.23
CA GLU A 288 22.23 5.64 5.80
C GLU A 288 22.30 4.43 4.84
N ARG A 289 21.97 4.61 3.56
CA ARG A 289 22.08 3.52 2.56
C ARG A 289 23.51 3.00 2.41
N ILE A 290 24.50 3.89 2.39
CA ILE A 290 25.92 3.49 2.31
C ILE A 290 26.31 2.66 3.54
N LEU A 291 25.93 3.10 4.73
CA LEU A 291 26.21 2.40 5.98
C LEU A 291 25.54 1.02 6.03
N ARG A 292 24.29 0.91 5.55
CA ARG A 292 23.60 -0.39 5.42
C ARG A 292 24.38 -1.34 4.52
N ARG A 293 24.83 -0.90 3.33
CA ARG A 293 25.64 -1.72 2.43
C ARG A 293 26.94 -2.21 3.09
N LEU A 294 27.59 -1.35 3.86
CA LEU A 294 28.78 -1.75 4.61
C LEU A 294 28.47 -2.78 5.70
N ILE A 295 27.35 -2.62 6.42
CA ILE A 295 26.90 -3.58 7.44
C ILE A 295 26.58 -4.92 6.79
N ASP A 296 25.81 -4.92 5.69
CA ASP A 296 25.46 -6.15 4.96
C ASP A 296 26.71 -6.86 4.44
N PHE A 297 27.65 -6.11 3.88
CA PHE A 297 28.93 -6.63 3.41
C PHE A 297 29.75 -7.24 4.55
N TYR A 298 29.90 -6.54 5.68
CA TYR A 298 30.64 -7.07 6.83
C TYR A 298 29.93 -8.25 7.50
N THR A 299 28.62 -8.27 7.46
CA THR A 299 27.82 -9.42 7.94
C THR A 299 28.03 -10.63 7.02
N ALA A 300 27.97 -10.46 5.70
CA ALA A 300 28.20 -11.53 4.72
C ALA A 300 29.63 -12.10 4.79
N THR A 301 30.59 -11.30 5.21
CA THR A 301 32.01 -11.70 5.36
C THR A 301 32.40 -12.07 6.80
N ASP A 302 31.43 -12.26 7.69
CA ASP A 302 31.58 -12.63 9.13
C ASP A 302 32.51 -11.69 9.94
N GLN A 303 32.55 -10.41 9.57
CA GLN A 303 33.35 -9.37 10.23
C GLN A 303 32.51 -8.65 11.33
N LYS A 304 32.07 -9.41 12.33
CA LYS A 304 31.15 -8.95 13.39
C LYS A 304 31.63 -7.70 14.14
N ASP A 305 32.91 -7.63 14.45
CA ASP A 305 33.48 -6.47 15.17
C ASP A 305 33.31 -5.16 14.37
N LYS A 306 33.41 -5.22 13.04
CA LYS A 306 33.20 -4.05 12.18
C LYS A 306 31.73 -3.65 12.08
N VAL A 307 30.81 -4.64 12.03
CA VAL A 307 29.38 -4.39 12.09
C VAL A 307 29.04 -3.66 13.38
N GLU A 308 29.50 -4.16 14.51
CA GLU A 308 29.26 -3.55 15.82
C GLU A 308 29.79 -2.12 15.90
N LYS A 309 31.01 -1.93 15.45
CA LYS A 309 31.63 -0.61 15.42
C LYS A 309 30.84 0.38 14.57
N LEU A 310 30.43 -0.01 13.36
CA LEU A 310 29.64 0.84 12.49
C LEU A 310 28.29 1.21 13.10
N ILE A 311 27.61 0.26 13.73
CA ILE A 311 26.34 0.49 14.41
C ILE A 311 26.54 1.46 15.58
N ASP A 312 27.51 1.22 16.44
CA ASP A 312 27.77 2.04 17.64
C ASP A 312 28.26 3.46 17.30
N GLU A 313 28.97 3.65 16.20
CA GLU A 313 29.41 4.96 15.72
C GLU A 313 28.27 5.78 15.03
N ASN A 314 27.12 5.13 14.68
CA ASN A 314 26.04 5.75 13.91
C ASN A 314 24.67 5.63 14.59
N LEU A 315 24.62 5.78 15.89
CA LEU A 315 23.38 5.69 16.70
C LEU A 315 22.36 6.81 16.46
N GLN A 316 22.70 7.85 15.69
CA GLN A 316 21.75 8.86 15.20
C GLN A 316 20.73 8.27 14.22
N ILE A 317 21.06 7.15 13.56
CA ILE A 317 20.17 6.39 12.69
C ILE A 317 19.31 5.48 13.56
N ASP A 318 17.99 5.65 13.47
CA ASP A 318 17.03 4.97 14.35
C ASP A 318 17.12 3.45 14.27
N GLU A 319 17.33 2.89 13.09
CA GLU A 319 17.46 1.45 12.92
C GLU A 319 18.74 0.92 13.59
N PHE A 320 19.87 1.63 13.46
CA PHE A 320 21.12 1.21 14.08
C PHE A 320 21.05 1.32 15.61
N ARG A 321 20.44 2.40 16.12
CA ARG A 321 20.14 2.52 17.54
C ARG A 321 19.28 1.37 18.04
N LYS A 322 18.25 0.98 17.27
CA LYS A 322 17.38 -0.14 17.62
C LYS A 322 18.16 -1.46 17.68
N LEU A 323 18.96 -1.77 16.67
CA LEU A 323 19.83 -2.95 16.64
C LEU A 323 20.81 -2.98 17.83
N ALA A 324 21.43 -1.84 18.14
CA ALA A 324 22.34 -1.71 19.27
C ALA A 324 21.64 -1.96 20.60
N VAL A 325 20.43 -1.42 20.78
CA VAL A 325 19.62 -1.63 21.98
C VAL A 325 19.18 -3.09 22.10
N GLU A 326 18.63 -3.69 21.06
CA GLU A 326 18.19 -5.10 21.05
C GLU A 326 19.36 -6.04 21.39
N LYS A 327 20.55 -5.78 20.85
CA LYS A 327 21.75 -6.53 21.19
C LYS A 327 22.12 -6.42 22.67
N ARG A 328 22.06 -5.21 23.25
CA ARG A 328 22.32 -4.98 24.66
C ARG A 328 21.28 -5.66 25.56
N ILE A 329 20.01 -5.66 25.13
CA ILE A 329 18.95 -6.41 25.82
C ILE A 329 19.23 -7.92 25.79
N ALA A 330 19.65 -8.46 24.65
CA ALA A 330 19.99 -9.88 24.51
C ALA A 330 21.18 -10.27 25.38
N ALA A 331 22.16 -9.36 25.54
CA ALA A 331 23.33 -9.53 26.43
C ALA A 331 23.03 -9.24 27.91
N ALA A 332 21.77 -8.96 28.27
CA ALA A 332 21.36 -8.55 29.61
C ALA A 332 22.06 -7.27 30.14
N ASN A 333 22.62 -6.47 29.24
CA ASN A 333 23.17 -5.15 29.58
C ASN A 333 22.06 -4.08 29.54
N TYR A 334 21.16 -4.16 30.53
CA TYR A 334 19.96 -3.29 30.59
C TYR A 334 20.29 -1.83 30.91
N GLY A 335 21.39 -1.57 31.61
CA GLY A 335 21.85 -0.23 31.94
C GLY A 335 22.10 0.63 30.71
N ASP A 336 23.01 0.16 29.85
CA ASP A 336 23.35 0.86 28.61
C ASP A 336 22.15 0.94 27.65
N ALA A 337 21.36 -0.13 27.57
CA ALA A 337 20.15 -0.13 26.73
C ALA A 337 19.15 0.97 27.16
N LYS A 338 18.91 1.12 28.48
CA LYS A 338 18.05 2.19 29.04
C LYS A 338 18.61 3.58 28.76
N GLU A 339 19.92 3.76 28.90
CA GLU A 339 20.57 5.05 28.60
C GLU A 339 20.33 5.47 27.15
N MET A 340 20.61 4.57 26.21
CA MET A 340 20.39 4.80 24.76
C MET A 340 18.92 5.10 24.44
N LEU A 341 17.99 4.40 25.07
CA LEU A 341 16.56 4.61 24.87
C LEU A 341 16.08 5.95 25.46
N ASN A 342 16.55 6.30 26.66
CA ASN A 342 16.20 7.55 27.31
C ASN A 342 16.78 8.76 26.56
N GLU A 343 17.98 8.64 26.02
CA GLU A 343 18.57 9.67 25.15
C GLU A 343 17.71 9.92 23.90
N LYS A 344 17.29 8.85 23.23
CA LYS A 344 16.40 8.94 22.06
C LYS A 344 15.07 9.59 22.40
N LEU A 345 14.47 9.18 23.52
CA LEU A 345 13.15 9.68 23.94
C LEU A 345 13.14 11.17 24.33
N LYS A 346 14.30 11.74 24.71
CA LYS A 346 14.41 13.19 24.97
C LYS A 346 14.18 14.03 23.72
N ASN A 347 14.54 13.51 22.54
CA ASN A 347 14.52 14.19 21.26
C ASN A 347 13.48 13.62 20.28
N CYS A 348 12.63 12.71 20.75
CA CYS A 348 11.65 12.01 19.92
C CYS A 348 10.27 12.66 20.06
N SER A 349 9.57 12.82 18.96
CA SER A 349 8.16 13.22 19.00
C SER A 349 7.32 12.17 19.73
N GLU A 350 6.22 12.60 20.31
CA GLU A 350 5.33 11.68 21.04
C GLU A 350 4.83 10.52 20.18
N TRP A 351 4.57 10.80 18.90
CA TRP A 351 4.14 9.82 17.91
C TRP A 351 5.17 8.71 17.68
N ASN A 352 6.43 9.09 17.54
CA ASN A 352 7.53 8.15 17.29
C ASN A 352 8.06 7.46 18.57
N SER A 353 7.60 7.88 19.75
CA SER A 353 8.08 7.34 21.02
C SER A 353 7.58 5.93 21.35
N LYS A 354 6.50 5.47 20.71
CA LYS A 354 5.82 4.19 21.03
C LYS A 354 6.76 2.99 20.92
N GLU A 355 7.53 2.89 19.83
CA GLU A 355 8.44 1.76 19.61
C GLU A 355 9.59 1.73 20.65
N TRP A 356 10.16 2.87 20.95
CA TRP A 356 11.22 2.98 21.97
C TRP A 356 10.73 2.64 23.38
N LYS A 357 9.51 3.06 23.73
CA LYS A 357 8.87 2.72 24.99
C LYS A 357 8.53 1.23 25.11
N LYS A 358 8.26 0.53 24.01
CA LYS A 358 8.08 -0.93 23.99
C LYS A 358 9.37 -1.64 24.42
N LEU A 359 10.54 -1.20 23.92
CA LEU A 359 11.82 -1.75 24.35
C LEU A 359 12.11 -1.47 25.81
N LEU A 360 11.76 -0.28 26.33
CA LEU A 360 11.84 -0.02 27.76
C LEU A 360 10.92 -0.92 28.58
N LEU A 361 9.71 -1.21 28.10
CA LEU A 361 8.80 -2.14 28.76
C LEU A 361 9.37 -3.56 28.77
N GLU A 362 9.98 -4.01 27.68
CA GLU A 362 10.66 -5.31 27.60
C GLU A 362 11.77 -5.41 28.66
N ILE A 363 12.61 -4.37 28.76
CA ILE A 363 13.68 -4.31 29.78
C ILE A 363 13.06 -4.37 31.17
N ALA A 364 12.05 -3.54 31.46
CA ALA A 364 11.41 -3.52 32.76
C ALA A 364 10.82 -4.87 33.15
N GLN A 365 10.24 -5.61 32.19
CA GLN A 365 9.74 -6.97 32.40
C GLN A 365 10.87 -7.96 32.71
N LYS A 366 11.99 -7.90 31.99
CA LYS A 366 13.16 -8.75 32.24
C LYS A 366 13.81 -8.51 33.62
N GLU A 367 13.77 -7.26 34.08
CA GLU A 367 14.27 -6.87 35.40
C GLU A 367 13.23 -7.04 36.52
N ASN A 368 11.97 -7.38 36.19
CA ASN A 368 10.84 -7.41 37.13
C ASN A 368 10.59 -6.06 37.83
N ASP A 369 10.89 -4.95 37.15
CA ASP A 369 10.64 -3.59 37.64
C ASP A 369 9.15 -3.23 37.54
N THR A 370 8.40 -3.62 38.56
CA THR A 370 6.95 -3.41 38.63
C THR A 370 6.55 -1.94 38.50
N ALA A 371 7.37 -1.01 38.96
CA ALA A 371 7.05 0.43 38.90
C ALA A 371 7.13 0.94 37.45
N SER A 372 8.19 0.60 36.74
CA SER A 372 8.38 0.96 35.33
C SER A 372 7.35 0.25 34.44
N ILE A 373 7.06 -1.05 34.68
CA ILE A 373 6.03 -1.79 33.94
C ILE A 373 4.68 -1.07 34.08
N ARG A 374 4.30 -0.74 35.31
CA ARG A 374 3.02 -0.03 35.58
C ARG A 374 2.94 1.30 34.88
N LYS A 375 4.00 2.10 34.96
CA LYS A 375 4.04 3.42 34.34
C LYS A 375 3.90 3.33 32.82
N LEU A 376 4.72 2.50 32.17
CA LEU A 376 4.74 2.38 30.70
C LEU A 376 3.44 1.80 30.15
N THR A 377 2.89 0.77 30.81
CA THR A 377 1.63 0.17 30.37
C THR A 377 0.45 1.11 30.57
N LEU A 378 0.43 1.92 31.63
CA LEU A 378 -0.58 2.96 31.80
C LEU A 378 -0.47 4.02 30.70
N GLU A 379 0.73 4.48 30.34
CA GLU A 379 0.94 5.43 29.25
C GLU A 379 0.42 4.88 27.90
N PHE A 380 0.60 3.58 27.62
CA PHE A 380 0.02 2.95 26.42
C PHE A 380 -1.50 2.90 26.50
N LEU A 381 -2.06 2.46 27.60
CA LEU A 381 -3.51 2.38 27.81
C LEU A 381 -4.19 3.75 27.72
N GLN A 382 -3.55 4.81 28.19
CA GLN A 382 -4.09 6.17 28.08
C GLN A 382 -4.21 6.66 26.62
N LYS A 383 -3.48 6.05 25.69
CA LYS A 383 -3.57 6.38 24.26
C LYS A 383 -4.55 5.47 23.52
N GLU A 384 -4.54 4.19 23.85
CA GLU A 384 -5.30 3.17 23.13
C GLU A 384 -5.58 1.99 24.07
N PHE A 385 -6.82 1.52 24.11
CA PHE A 385 -7.12 0.28 24.83
C PHE A 385 -6.53 -0.93 24.12
N SER A 386 -5.72 -1.69 24.83
CA SER A 386 -5.12 -2.94 24.38
C SER A 386 -5.23 -3.98 25.48
N LYS A 387 -5.85 -5.12 25.18
CA LYS A 387 -5.97 -6.25 26.11
C LYS A 387 -4.62 -6.70 26.64
N GLN A 388 -3.59 -6.75 25.78
CA GLN A 388 -2.23 -7.13 26.16
C GLN A 388 -1.67 -6.18 27.23
N TYR A 389 -1.70 -4.88 26.98
CA TYR A 389 -1.20 -3.90 27.95
C TYR A 389 -2.05 -3.83 29.21
N PHE A 390 -3.35 -4.06 29.09
CA PHE A 390 -4.26 -4.11 30.21
C PHE A 390 -3.91 -5.27 31.17
N GLU A 391 -3.68 -6.47 30.65
CA GLU A 391 -3.27 -7.62 31.47
C GLU A 391 -1.92 -7.40 32.14
N ILE A 392 -0.94 -6.85 31.41
CA ILE A 392 0.36 -6.52 31.98
C ILE A 392 0.19 -5.46 33.09
N TYR A 393 -0.61 -4.43 32.87
CA TYR A 393 -0.89 -3.40 33.86
C TYR A 393 -1.54 -4.00 35.11
N LYS A 394 -2.59 -4.79 34.91
CA LYS A 394 -3.33 -5.48 35.98
C LYS A 394 -2.42 -6.38 36.83
N SER A 395 -1.53 -7.13 36.18
CA SER A 395 -0.58 -8.03 36.88
C SER A 395 0.39 -7.30 37.83
N THR A 396 0.55 -6.00 37.69
CA THR A 396 1.40 -5.19 38.58
C THR A 396 0.75 -4.85 39.90
N PHE A 397 -0.52 -5.20 40.11
CA PHE A 397 -1.28 -4.88 41.35
C PHE A 397 -1.64 -6.16 42.11
N SER A 398 -1.73 -6.04 43.43
CA SER A 398 -2.42 -7.03 44.25
C SER A 398 -3.93 -6.85 44.10
N ASN A 399 -4.71 -7.92 44.35
CA ASN A 399 -6.16 -7.92 44.15
C ASN A 399 -6.88 -6.76 44.91
N ASN A 400 -6.41 -6.42 46.10
CA ASN A 400 -6.97 -5.35 46.90
C ASN A 400 -6.65 -3.92 46.39
N LYS A 401 -5.63 -3.77 45.57
CA LYS A 401 -5.23 -2.48 44.97
C LYS A 401 -5.72 -2.34 43.52
N TRP A 402 -6.10 -3.44 42.92
CA TRP A 402 -6.53 -3.44 41.51
C TRP A 402 -7.83 -2.65 41.31
N GLU A 403 -8.81 -2.81 42.23
CA GLU A 403 -10.10 -2.14 42.07
C GLU A 403 -9.93 -0.61 41.99
N THR A 404 -9.11 -0.02 42.87
CA THR A 404 -8.82 1.42 42.82
C THR A 404 -8.10 1.82 41.51
N ALA A 405 -7.11 1.04 41.09
CA ALA A 405 -6.39 1.32 39.84
C ALA A 405 -7.30 1.20 38.61
N PHE A 406 -8.23 0.25 38.63
CA PHE A 406 -9.25 0.09 37.60
C PHE A 406 -10.21 1.27 37.55
N GLU A 407 -10.69 1.74 38.73
CA GLU A 407 -11.56 2.90 38.82
C GLU A 407 -10.90 4.15 38.26
N ASP A 408 -9.61 4.36 38.54
CA ASP A 408 -8.84 5.49 37.99
C ASP A 408 -8.72 5.41 36.44
N LEU A 409 -8.44 4.23 35.90
CA LEU A 409 -8.35 4.02 34.45
C LEU A 409 -9.72 4.19 33.78
N TYR A 410 -10.77 3.61 34.38
CA TYR A 410 -12.14 3.76 33.89
C TYR A 410 -12.55 5.23 33.86
N LYS A 411 -12.30 5.95 34.95
CA LYS A 411 -12.60 7.38 35.04
C LYS A 411 -11.86 8.19 33.98
N TYR A 412 -10.58 7.90 33.78
CA TYR A 412 -9.81 8.53 32.70
C TYR A 412 -10.48 8.34 31.32
N TYR A 413 -10.89 7.11 30.96
CA TYR A 413 -11.56 6.86 29.71
C TYR A 413 -12.95 7.51 29.64
N ALA A 414 -13.71 7.45 30.69
CA ALA A 414 -15.03 8.06 30.76
C ALA A 414 -14.97 9.58 30.58
N ASP A 415 -14.00 10.24 31.19
CA ASP A 415 -13.78 11.68 31.06
C ASP A 415 -13.31 12.03 29.64
N ALA A 416 -12.34 11.30 29.08
CA ALA A 416 -11.84 11.48 27.71
C ALA A 416 -12.92 11.22 26.64
N SER A 417 -13.90 10.36 26.93
CA SER A 417 -15.03 10.05 26.04
C SER A 417 -15.95 11.24 25.76
N ASN A 418 -15.90 12.26 26.58
CA ASN A 418 -16.64 13.52 26.36
C ASN A 418 -16.02 14.37 25.25
N THR A 419 -14.73 14.20 24.97
CA THR A 419 -14.00 14.96 23.96
C THR A 419 -13.77 14.15 22.69
N TYR A 420 -13.39 12.87 22.83
CA TYR A 420 -13.01 12.02 21.71
C TYR A 420 -13.90 10.78 21.60
N MET A 421 -14.56 10.62 20.46
CA MET A 421 -15.49 9.50 20.18
C MET A 421 -14.87 8.12 20.43
N ILE A 422 -13.59 7.92 20.09
CA ILE A 422 -12.91 6.63 20.25
C ILE A 422 -12.86 6.16 21.72
N PHE A 423 -12.73 7.08 22.67
CA PHE A 423 -12.71 6.73 24.09
C PHE A 423 -14.05 6.20 24.59
N LYS A 424 -15.16 6.47 23.90
CA LYS A 424 -16.44 5.83 24.22
C LYS A 424 -16.36 4.32 24.04
N PHE A 425 -15.68 3.89 22.99
CA PHE A 425 -15.46 2.46 22.73
C PHE A 425 -14.48 1.86 23.73
N TYR A 426 -13.38 2.54 24.03
CA TYR A 426 -12.40 2.07 25.04
C TYR A 426 -13.04 1.92 26.44
N THR A 427 -13.90 2.86 26.83
CA THR A 427 -14.67 2.77 28.09
C THR A 427 -15.55 1.51 28.11
N ALA A 428 -16.28 1.24 27.02
CA ALA A 428 -17.12 0.05 26.93
C ALA A 428 -16.29 -1.24 26.94
N GLU A 429 -15.18 -1.27 26.21
CA GLU A 429 -14.29 -2.44 26.11
C GLU A 429 -13.63 -2.78 27.44
N VAL A 430 -13.14 -1.79 28.19
CA VAL A 430 -12.52 -2.05 29.51
C VAL A 430 -13.53 -2.56 30.52
N LEU A 431 -14.75 -2.04 30.51
CA LEU A 431 -15.84 -2.51 31.39
C LEU A 431 -16.26 -3.95 31.04
N LEU A 432 -16.36 -4.27 29.76
CA LEU A 432 -16.66 -5.63 29.29
C LEU A 432 -15.55 -6.60 29.67
N TYR A 433 -14.30 -6.21 29.48
CA TYR A 433 -13.15 -7.04 29.76
C TYR A 433 -13.06 -7.41 31.26
N GLU A 434 -13.38 -6.48 32.14
CA GLU A 434 -13.47 -6.70 33.59
C GLU A 434 -14.85 -7.26 34.04
N ASN A 435 -15.74 -7.58 33.10
CA ASN A 435 -17.09 -8.09 33.38
C ASN A 435 -17.92 -7.18 34.30
N LYS A 436 -17.71 -5.85 34.22
CA LYS A 436 -18.42 -4.81 34.99
C LYS A 436 -19.71 -4.39 34.27
N ILE A 437 -20.65 -5.33 34.11
CA ILE A 437 -21.86 -5.13 33.29
C ILE A 437 -22.76 -4.04 33.86
N GLU A 438 -22.89 -3.94 35.18
CA GLU A 438 -23.68 -2.90 35.82
C GLU A 438 -23.14 -1.49 35.52
N LEU A 439 -21.83 -1.30 35.60
CA LEU A 439 -21.18 -0.02 35.23
C LEU A 439 -21.31 0.27 33.72
N LEU A 440 -21.29 -0.76 32.87
CA LEU A 440 -21.52 -0.60 31.42
C LEU A 440 -22.95 -0.09 31.15
N ILE A 441 -23.94 -0.62 31.85
CA ILE A 441 -25.32 -0.18 31.76
C ILE A 441 -25.45 1.29 32.16
N GLU A 442 -24.86 1.67 33.30
CA GLU A 442 -24.84 3.06 33.77
C GLU A 442 -24.14 3.99 32.79
N TYR A 443 -23.02 3.53 32.23
CA TYR A 443 -22.27 4.28 31.23
C TYR A 443 -23.10 4.52 29.95
N PHE A 444 -23.79 3.50 29.43
CA PHE A 444 -24.66 3.63 28.25
C PHE A 444 -25.87 4.54 28.53
N ASP A 445 -26.42 4.51 29.72
CA ASP A 445 -27.50 5.41 30.12
C ASP A 445 -27.07 6.89 30.10
N LYS A 446 -25.82 7.16 30.48
CA LYS A 446 -25.24 8.52 30.48
C LYS A 446 -24.86 8.98 29.06
N CYS A 447 -24.13 8.16 28.29
CA CYS A 447 -23.58 8.59 27.01
C CYS A 447 -24.59 8.57 25.86
N ARG A 448 -25.66 7.79 25.94
CA ARG A 448 -26.76 7.67 24.97
C ARG A 448 -26.30 7.50 23.53
N SER A 449 -25.18 6.78 23.31
CA SER A 449 -24.64 6.51 21.98
C SER A 449 -25.33 5.30 21.37
N LEU A 450 -25.94 5.51 20.21
CA LEU A 450 -26.63 4.45 19.48
C LEU A 450 -25.64 3.46 18.88
N GLU A 451 -24.47 3.93 18.46
CA GLU A 451 -23.38 3.12 17.90
C GLU A 451 -22.79 2.15 18.94
N LEU A 452 -22.63 2.61 20.20
CA LEU A 452 -22.19 1.74 21.29
C LEU A 452 -23.24 0.68 21.60
N MET A 453 -24.51 1.09 21.65
CA MET A 453 -25.61 0.15 21.85
C MET A 453 -25.65 -0.91 20.76
N GLU A 454 -25.54 -0.52 19.49
CA GLU A 454 -25.48 -1.46 18.36
C GLU A 454 -24.34 -2.46 18.50
N LYS A 455 -23.14 -1.99 18.87
CA LYS A 455 -21.95 -2.85 18.95
C LYS A 455 -21.99 -3.81 20.14
N TYR A 456 -22.49 -3.37 21.28
CA TYR A 456 -22.28 -4.08 22.55
C TYR A 456 -23.56 -4.60 23.24
N TYR A 457 -24.77 -4.34 22.71
CA TYR A 457 -26.03 -4.75 23.34
C TYR A 457 -26.11 -6.25 23.66
N GLY A 458 -25.50 -7.08 22.82
CA GLY A 458 -25.51 -8.55 22.99
C GLY A 458 -24.95 -9.01 24.34
N HIS A 459 -23.97 -8.27 24.90
CA HIS A 459 -23.41 -8.55 26.22
C HIS A 459 -24.34 -8.23 27.39
N ILE A 460 -25.32 -7.36 27.17
CA ILE A 460 -26.29 -6.91 28.19
C ILE A 460 -27.62 -7.64 28.01
N ALA A 461 -28.09 -7.79 26.77
CA ALA A 461 -29.43 -8.27 26.43
C ALA A 461 -29.72 -9.68 26.92
N GLN A 462 -28.73 -10.55 27.01
CA GLN A 462 -28.91 -11.91 27.51
C GLN A 462 -29.31 -11.93 28.99
N LYS A 463 -28.75 -11.03 29.80
CA LYS A 463 -28.96 -11.00 31.25
C LYS A 463 -30.01 -9.97 31.66
N PHE A 464 -30.08 -8.86 30.93
CA PHE A 464 -30.92 -7.69 31.23
C PHE A 464 -31.69 -7.22 29.99
N PRO A 465 -32.60 -8.04 29.40
CA PRO A 465 -33.26 -7.69 28.16
C PRO A 465 -34.10 -6.40 28.26
N GLU A 466 -34.90 -6.26 29.30
CA GLU A 466 -35.74 -5.07 29.53
C GLU A 466 -34.90 -3.80 29.63
N LYS A 467 -33.81 -3.84 30.38
CA LYS A 467 -32.90 -2.70 30.55
C LYS A 467 -32.21 -2.36 29.23
N THR A 468 -31.87 -3.34 28.42
CA THR A 468 -31.30 -3.13 27.09
C THR A 468 -32.29 -2.40 26.18
N LEU A 469 -33.58 -2.76 26.21
CA LEU A 469 -34.62 -2.09 25.45
C LEU A 469 -34.77 -0.62 25.88
N GLU A 470 -34.77 -0.35 27.20
CA GLU A 470 -34.82 1.04 27.72
C GLU A 470 -33.61 1.87 27.24
N LEU A 471 -32.41 1.29 27.27
CA LEU A 471 -31.19 1.96 26.81
C LEU A 471 -31.25 2.28 25.33
N PHE A 472 -31.72 1.33 24.50
CA PHE A 472 -31.95 1.59 23.08
C PHE A 472 -32.95 2.73 22.87
N LYS A 473 -34.07 2.75 23.59
CA LYS A 473 -35.06 3.81 23.46
C LYS A 473 -34.45 5.19 23.74
N LYS A 474 -33.72 5.32 24.86
CA LYS A 474 -33.06 6.57 25.23
C LYS A 474 -32.02 7.02 24.20
N ALA A 475 -31.21 6.09 23.69
CA ALA A 475 -30.21 6.38 22.67
C ALA A 475 -30.86 6.76 21.33
N MET A 476 -31.92 6.06 20.92
CA MET A 476 -32.66 6.34 19.71
C MET A 476 -33.38 7.69 19.76
N ASP A 477 -34.01 8.03 20.88
CA ASP A 477 -34.69 9.32 21.06
C ASP A 477 -33.70 10.48 20.96
N TYR A 478 -32.53 10.32 21.60
CA TYR A 478 -31.45 11.28 21.49
C TYR A 478 -30.95 11.40 20.05
N TYR A 479 -30.74 10.29 19.37
CA TYR A 479 -30.26 10.24 17.98
C TYR A 479 -31.28 10.85 17.02
N ALA A 480 -32.54 10.46 17.11
CA ALA A 480 -33.62 10.98 16.27
C ALA A 480 -33.85 12.48 16.43
N LYS A 481 -33.65 13.00 17.66
CA LYS A 481 -33.79 14.43 17.95
C LYS A 481 -32.69 15.25 17.27
N ASN A 482 -31.46 14.75 17.24
CA ASN A 482 -30.28 15.52 16.87
C ASN A 482 -29.86 15.30 15.40
N ASN A 483 -30.44 14.34 14.67
CA ASN A 483 -30.05 14.01 13.30
C ASN A 483 -31.26 14.11 12.35
N LEU A 484 -31.01 14.72 11.18
CA LEU A 484 -32.01 14.95 10.13
C LEU A 484 -31.43 14.47 8.79
N GLY A 485 -32.16 13.58 8.10
CA GLY A 485 -31.77 13.07 6.80
C GLY A 485 -32.15 11.61 6.62
N ARG A 486 -32.26 11.16 5.37
CA ARG A 486 -32.72 9.81 5.02
C ARG A 486 -31.81 8.73 5.59
N GLU A 487 -30.52 8.92 5.51
CA GLU A 487 -29.50 7.99 6.04
C GLU A 487 -29.66 7.74 7.54
N TYR A 488 -29.91 8.80 8.33
CA TYR A 488 -30.12 8.68 9.78
C TYR A 488 -31.40 7.93 10.11
N TYR A 489 -32.45 8.11 9.31
CA TYR A 489 -33.72 7.39 9.51
C TYR A 489 -33.62 5.92 9.09
N GLU A 490 -32.82 5.61 8.08
CA GLU A 490 -32.50 4.23 7.73
C GLU A 490 -31.71 3.53 8.83
N TYR A 491 -30.79 4.25 9.46
CA TYR A 491 -30.06 3.73 10.61
C TYR A 491 -31.00 3.45 11.81
N ILE A 492 -31.91 4.36 12.12
CA ILE A 492 -32.98 4.13 13.12
C ILE A 492 -33.79 2.87 12.78
N ALA A 493 -34.17 2.68 11.52
CA ALA A 493 -34.92 1.50 11.11
C ALA A 493 -34.08 0.20 11.24
N LYS A 494 -32.75 0.26 11.00
CA LYS A 494 -31.83 -0.84 11.26
C LYS A 494 -31.81 -1.22 12.75
N ILE A 495 -31.73 -0.22 13.64
CA ILE A 495 -31.74 -0.43 15.09
C ILE A 495 -33.07 -1.02 15.59
N LEU A 496 -34.21 -0.58 15.05
CA LEU A 496 -35.51 -1.16 15.36
C LEU A 496 -35.55 -2.66 15.05
N LYS A 497 -34.95 -3.09 13.93
CA LYS A 497 -34.82 -4.52 13.60
C LYS A 497 -33.89 -5.29 14.57
N ILE A 498 -32.90 -4.60 15.14
CA ILE A 498 -32.06 -5.19 16.20
C ILE A 498 -32.88 -5.36 17.48
N ILE A 499 -33.63 -4.34 17.89
CA ILE A 499 -34.51 -4.36 19.04
C ILE A 499 -35.50 -5.52 18.95
N GLN A 500 -36.12 -5.77 17.79
CA GLN A 500 -37.07 -6.87 17.56
C GLN A 500 -36.46 -8.26 17.84
N LYS A 501 -35.14 -8.41 17.81
CA LYS A 501 -34.45 -9.68 18.12
C LYS A 501 -34.23 -9.91 19.63
N ILE A 502 -34.43 -8.90 20.46
CA ILE A 502 -34.29 -8.98 21.91
C ILE A 502 -35.60 -9.51 22.51
N SER A 503 -35.53 -10.24 23.61
CA SER A 503 -36.73 -10.73 24.32
C SER A 503 -37.66 -9.56 24.70
N GLY A 504 -38.93 -9.63 24.31
CA GLY A 504 -39.91 -8.53 24.47
C GLY A 504 -39.77 -7.39 23.44
N GLY A 505 -38.78 -7.47 22.55
CA GLY A 505 -38.39 -6.38 21.66
C GLY A 505 -39.37 -6.10 20.52
N ILE A 506 -40.18 -7.08 20.07
CA ILE A 506 -41.15 -6.86 18.99
C ILE A 506 -42.18 -5.81 19.42
N GLN A 507 -42.90 -6.06 20.50
CA GLN A 507 -43.89 -5.13 21.03
C GLN A 507 -43.28 -3.76 21.41
N PHE A 508 -42.03 -3.79 21.94
CA PHE A 508 -41.33 -2.58 22.31
C PHE A 508 -40.98 -1.72 21.08
N ALA A 509 -40.52 -2.34 19.98
CA ALA A 509 -40.25 -1.68 18.73
C ALA A 509 -41.52 -1.07 18.11
N ASP A 510 -42.65 -1.81 18.13
CA ASP A 510 -43.94 -1.32 17.61
C ASP A 510 -44.44 -0.09 18.38
N ASN A 511 -44.21 -0.05 19.69
CA ASN A 511 -44.52 1.12 20.51
C ASN A 511 -43.65 2.33 20.10
N ILE A 512 -42.35 2.13 19.88
CA ILE A 512 -41.45 3.21 19.42
C ILE A 512 -41.88 3.71 18.03
N ILE A 513 -42.20 2.80 17.12
CA ILE A 513 -42.63 3.16 15.75
C ILE A 513 -43.90 4.00 15.81
N SER A 514 -44.87 3.58 16.64
CA SER A 514 -46.12 4.32 16.84
C SER A 514 -45.89 5.71 17.42
N GLU A 515 -45.03 5.82 18.41
CA GLU A 515 -44.64 7.11 19.00
C GLU A 515 -43.91 8.01 18.00
N TYR A 516 -43.01 7.47 17.18
CA TYR A 516 -42.25 8.24 16.19
C TYR A 516 -43.14 8.71 15.05
N ARG A 517 -44.15 7.91 14.65
CA ARG A 517 -45.17 8.34 13.67
C ARG A 517 -45.97 9.56 14.12
N ILE A 518 -46.18 9.70 15.43
CA ILE A 518 -46.87 10.87 16.00
C ILE A 518 -45.91 12.04 16.16
N THR A 519 -44.75 11.79 16.82
CA THR A 519 -43.78 12.83 17.22
C THR A 519 -43.12 13.47 16.00
N TYR A 520 -42.75 12.68 15.00
CA TYR A 520 -42.02 13.11 13.82
C TYR A 520 -42.85 13.11 12.55
N LYS A 521 -44.19 13.25 12.63
CA LYS A 521 -45.15 13.24 11.50
C LYS A 521 -44.80 14.18 10.35
N THR A 522 -44.05 15.26 10.60
CA THR A 522 -43.61 16.23 9.60
C THR A 522 -42.35 15.80 8.85
N ARG A 523 -41.64 14.78 9.32
CA ARG A 523 -40.44 14.27 8.68
C ARG A 523 -40.78 13.20 7.63
N ARG A 524 -41.14 13.65 6.39
CA ARG A 524 -41.66 12.79 5.33
C ARG A 524 -40.80 11.55 5.06
N ALA A 525 -39.48 11.72 4.87
CA ALA A 525 -38.56 10.60 4.62
C ALA A 525 -38.57 9.56 5.75
N MET A 526 -38.69 10.00 7.02
CA MET A 526 -38.78 9.08 8.16
C MET A 526 -40.08 8.28 8.10
N MET A 527 -41.23 8.94 7.77
CA MET A 527 -42.53 8.28 7.63
C MET A 527 -42.53 7.24 6.51
N GLU A 528 -41.92 7.55 5.36
CA GLU A 528 -41.76 6.62 4.25
C GLU A 528 -40.99 5.37 4.68
N ILE A 529 -39.83 5.56 5.33
CA ILE A 529 -38.98 4.44 5.78
C ILE A 529 -39.70 3.57 6.80
N LEU A 530 -40.35 4.18 7.80
CA LEU A 530 -41.10 3.42 8.80
C LEU A 530 -42.26 2.65 8.20
N THR A 531 -42.93 3.19 7.14
CA THR A 531 -43.99 2.49 6.44
C THR A 531 -43.49 1.37 5.55
N GLN A 532 -42.33 1.55 4.89
CA GLN A 532 -41.76 0.53 4.01
C GLN A 532 -41.17 -0.66 4.76
N LYS A 533 -40.57 -0.41 5.93
CA LYS A 533 -39.80 -1.43 6.67
C LYS A 533 -40.60 -2.09 7.81
N PHE A 534 -41.72 -1.46 8.25
CA PHE A 534 -42.55 -1.94 9.36
C PHE A 534 -44.04 -1.72 9.01
N HIS A 535 -44.72 -2.79 8.64
CA HIS A 535 -46.17 -2.82 8.26
C HIS A 535 -47.06 -2.92 9.48
#